data_25610beb48010d51e0936940418ac734
#
_entry.id   25610beb48010d51e0936940418ac734
#
_cell.length_a   1.000
_cell.length_b   1.000
_cell.length_c   1.000
_cell.angle_alpha   90.00
_cell.angle_beta   90.00
_cell.angle_gamma   90.00
#
_symmetry.space_group_name_H-M   'P 1'
#
loop_
_entity.id
_entity.type
_entity.pdbx_description
1 polymer ?
#
loop_
_entity_poly.entity_id
_entity_poly.type
_entity_poly.pdbx_seq_one_letter_code
_entity_poly.pdbx_strand_id
1 'polypeptide(L)'
;MDTPIPEFLAEAANRRVSDIFIIAGRPLAEKIDGHLLDRGDRLMPDQTENLLRTIYGLAENRDISRLMETGDDDFSFSIPGVSRFRVNAYKQRGSLAAVIRVIAFRLPDPAELSIPEDVMNISDYTRGMVLVTGSAGSGKSTTMACLIDRINHTREGHIITLEDPLEYLHRHDRCIVSQREICTDTESYLTSLRATLRQSPDVILLGEMRDHETIQTAMTAAETGHLVLSSLHTLGAANTIERIMDVFEPSQQHQIALQLSMVLQAVISQQLIPDVDGRNIPVFEIMRLTPAIRNMIRDNKVHQIEGVISTSGQEQMRSMDQSLLDLYKKGRITRDTALKYALNADMLKRRFM
;
A
#
# COMPACT_ATOMS: atom_id res chain seq x y z
N MET A 1 -27.07 -1.12 23.85
CA MET A 1 -26.08 -0.09 23.52
C MET A 1 -26.79 1.25 23.58
N ASP A 2 -26.45 2.12 24.52
CA ASP A 2 -27.13 3.40 24.69
C ASP A 2 -26.64 4.49 23.72
N THR A 3 -25.49 4.29 23.11
CA THR A 3 -24.88 5.23 22.15
C THR A 3 -25.30 4.87 20.73
N PRO A 4 -25.81 5.83 19.94
CA PRO A 4 -26.10 5.63 18.52
C PRO A 4 -24.86 5.17 17.73
N ILE A 5 -25.04 4.29 16.75
CA ILE A 5 -23.93 3.74 15.95
C ILE A 5 -23.02 4.81 15.33
N PRO A 6 -23.53 5.92 14.75
CA PRO A 6 -22.66 6.96 14.19
C PRO A 6 -21.74 7.59 15.24
N GLU A 7 -22.24 7.85 16.44
CA GLU A 7 -21.48 8.42 17.56
C GLU A 7 -20.42 7.41 18.05
N PHE A 8 -20.80 6.14 18.18
CA PHE A 8 -19.87 5.07 18.53
C PHE A 8 -18.72 4.93 17.53
N LEU A 9 -19.02 4.97 16.22
CA LEU A 9 -18.00 4.93 15.16
C LEU A 9 -17.08 6.16 15.20
N ALA A 10 -17.62 7.34 15.50
CA ALA A 10 -16.82 8.56 15.67
C ALA A 10 -15.89 8.46 16.89
N GLU A 11 -16.38 7.96 18.02
CA GLU A 11 -15.53 7.68 19.19
C GLU A 11 -14.44 6.66 18.90
N ALA A 12 -14.77 5.59 18.18
CA ALA A 12 -13.81 4.55 17.79
C ALA A 12 -12.68 5.12 16.91
N ALA A 13 -13.02 5.95 15.92
CA ALA A 13 -12.04 6.64 15.07
C ALA A 13 -11.11 7.53 15.90
N ASN A 14 -11.63 8.29 16.86
CA ASN A 14 -10.84 9.17 17.73
C ASN A 14 -9.90 8.38 18.68
N ARG A 15 -10.30 7.18 19.09
CA ARG A 15 -9.52 6.30 19.97
C ARG A 15 -8.51 5.41 19.25
N ARG A 16 -8.33 5.57 17.95
CA ARG A 16 -7.44 4.76 17.11
C ARG A 16 -7.80 3.26 17.09
N VAL A 17 -9.08 2.95 17.14
CA VAL A 17 -9.56 1.59 16.92
C VAL A 17 -9.21 1.18 15.49
N SER A 18 -8.57 0.03 15.31
CA SER A 18 -8.27 -0.51 13.97
C SER A 18 -9.45 -1.28 13.39
N ASP A 19 -10.06 -2.13 14.19
CA ASP A 19 -11.15 -3.00 13.76
C ASP A 19 -12.22 -3.09 14.85
N ILE A 20 -13.49 -3.15 14.45
CA ILE A 20 -14.67 -3.34 15.31
C ILE A 20 -15.33 -4.64 14.91
N PHE A 21 -15.65 -5.48 15.90
CA PHE A 21 -16.26 -6.80 15.68
C PHE A 21 -17.67 -6.81 16.23
N ILE A 22 -18.65 -7.10 15.37
CA ILE A 22 -20.05 -7.27 15.70
C ILE A 22 -20.39 -8.76 15.50
N ILE A 23 -20.45 -9.52 16.60
CA ILE A 23 -20.60 -10.97 16.55
C ILE A 23 -21.59 -11.42 17.63
N ALA A 24 -22.60 -12.21 17.27
CA ALA A 24 -23.56 -12.76 18.24
C ALA A 24 -22.87 -13.65 19.27
N GLY A 25 -23.26 -13.52 20.53
CA GLY A 25 -22.71 -14.30 21.65
C GLY A 25 -21.50 -13.66 22.32
N ARG A 26 -21.01 -12.52 21.84
CA ARG A 26 -19.94 -11.72 22.43
C ARG A 26 -20.37 -10.27 22.55
N PRO A 27 -19.84 -9.49 23.52
CA PRO A 27 -19.92 -8.04 23.47
C PRO A 27 -19.36 -7.48 22.19
N LEU A 28 -19.77 -6.28 21.79
CA LEU A 28 -19.07 -5.57 20.73
C LEU A 28 -17.61 -5.46 21.11
N ALA A 29 -16.69 -5.85 20.21
CA ALA A 29 -15.25 -5.83 20.50
C ALA A 29 -14.53 -4.83 19.60
N GLU A 30 -13.60 -4.09 20.17
CA GLU A 30 -12.71 -3.15 19.49
C GLU A 30 -11.29 -3.65 19.54
N LYS A 31 -10.54 -3.50 18.45
CA LYS A 31 -9.13 -3.80 18.40
C LYS A 31 -8.31 -2.50 18.42
N ILE A 32 -7.48 -2.34 19.44
CA ILE A 32 -6.59 -1.18 19.63
C ILE A 32 -5.18 -1.71 19.90
N ASP A 33 -4.21 -1.27 19.12
CA ASP A 33 -2.80 -1.69 19.24
C ASP A 33 -2.61 -3.22 19.30
N GLY A 34 -3.45 -3.96 18.56
CA GLY A 34 -3.43 -5.42 18.50
C GLY A 34 -4.23 -6.13 19.61
N HIS A 35 -4.70 -5.42 20.63
CA HIS A 35 -5.48 -5.95 21.75
C HIS A 35 -6.99 -5.81 21.51
N LEU A 36 -7.76 -6.82 21.92
CA LEU A 36 -9.22 -6.80 21.87
C LEU A 36 -9.79 -6.29 23.20
N LEU A 37 -10.68 -5.30 23.10
CA LEU A 37 -11.42 -4.71 24.22
C LEU A 37 -12.92 -4.88 24.00
N ASP A 38 -13.60 -5.53 24.93
CA ASP A 38 -15.04 -5.74 24.89
C ASP A 38 -15.80 -4.49 25.39
N ARG A 39 -16.93 -4.18 24.73
CA ARG A 39 -17.80 -3.04 25.04
C ARG A 39 -19.24 -3.47 25.26
N GLY A 40 -19.78 -3.16 26.45
CA GLY A 40 -21.16 -3.44 26.81
C GLY A 40 -21.45 -4.92 27.06
N ASP A 41 -22.71 -5.30 26.89
CA ASP A 41 -23.18 -6.66 27.12
C ASP A 41 -23.05 -7.52 25.86
N ARG A 42 -23.24 -8.85 26.04
CA ARG A 42 -23.28 -9.81 24.94
C ARG A 42 -24.38 -9.47 23.95
N LEU A 43 -24.02 -9.43 22.68
CA LEU A 43 -24.98 -9.22 21.59
C LEU A 43 -25.75 -10.53 21.31
N MET A 44 -27.07 -10.39 21.19
CA MET A 44 -27.95 -11.46 20.70
C MET A 44 -28.08 -11.38 19.18
N PRO A 45 -28.50 -12.45 18.48
CA PRO A 45 -28.62 -12.47 17.02
C PRO A 45 -29.48 -11.34 16.43
N ASP A 46 -30.58 -11.01 17.06
CA ASP A 46 -31.46 -9.91 16.68
C ASP A 46 -30.78 -8.52 16.84
N GLN A 47 -29.95 -8.38 17.85
CA GLN A 47 -29.17 -7.15 18.08
C GLN A 47 -28.07 -6.99 17.02
N THR A 48 -27.37 -8.07 16.65
CA THR A 48 -26.37 -7.99 15.57
C THR A 48 -27.03 -7.65 14.23
N GLU A 49 -28.20 -8.21 13.92
CA GLU A 49 -28.96 -7.87 12.73
C GLU A 49 -29.36 -6.39 12.71
N ASN A 50 -29.89 -5.87 13.81
CA ASN A 50 -30.30 -4.46 13.92
C ASN A 50 -29.10 -3.51 13.75
N LEU A 51 -27.94 -3.85 14.35
CA LEU A 51 -26.70 -3.07 14.18
C LEU A 51 -26.24 -3.05 12.71
N LEU A 52 -26.25 -4.21 12.05
CA LEU A 52 -25.89 -4.30 10.64
C LEU A 52 -26.84 -3.49 9.75
N ARG A 53 -28.15 -3.61 9.96
CA ARG A 53 -29.14 -2.81 9.22
C ARG A 53 -28.91 -1.30 9.38
N THR A 54 -28.52 -0.86 10.58
CA THR A 54 -28.15 0.55 10.81
C THR A 54 -26.91 0.93 10.02
N ILE A 55 -25.89 0.07 9.98
CA ILE A 55 -24.66 0.28 9.20
C ILE A 55 -24.94 0.32 7.70
N TYR A 56 -25.79 -0.58 7.20
CA TYR A 56 -26.25 -0.54 5.80
C TYR A 56 -27.00 0.75 5.47
N GLY A 57 -27.76 1.29 6.43
CA GLY A 57 -28.40 2.60 6.31
C GLY A 57 -27.40 3.76 6.19
N LEU A 58 -26.29 3.71 6.93
CA LEU A 58 -25.19 4.69 6.83
C LEU A 58 -24.43 4.60 5.51
N ALA A 59 -24.42 3.44 4.88
CA ALA A 59 -23.81 3.19 3.57
C ALA A 59 -24.78 3.55 2.42
N GLU A 60 -25.32 4.78 2.41
CA GLU A 60 -26.24 5.30 1.39
C GLU A 60 -27.49 4.43 1.19
N ASN A 61 -28.00 3.84 2.27
CA ASN A 61 -29.11 2.87 2.25
C ASN A 61 -28.84 1.65 1.35
N ARG A 62 -27.60 1.12 1.43
CA ARG A 62 -27.20 -0.09 0.70
C ARG A 62 -28.19 -1.23 0.95
N ASP A 63 -28.55 -1.96 -0.10
CA ASP A 63 -29.41 -3.12 0.00
C ASP A 63 -28.71 -4.31 0.67
N ILE A 64 -29.30 -4.81 1.75
CA ILE A 64 -28.80 -5.98 2.52
C ILE A 64 -29.09 -7.32 1.81
N SER A 65 -29.85 -7.33 0.72
CA SER A 65 -30.27 -8.56 0.01
C SER A 65 -29.09 -9.42 -0.40
N ARG A 66 -27.99 -8.81 -0.85
CA ARG A 66 -26.76 -9.56 -1.18
C ARG A 66 -26.25 -10.39 -0.01
N LEU A 67 -26.11 -9.79 1.17
CA LEU A 67 -25.71 -10.52 2.38
C LEU A 67 -26.70 -11.64 2.74
N MET A 68 -28.00 -11.37 2.54
CA MET A 68 -29.04 -12.34 2.86
C MET A 68 -29.04 -13.52 1.89
N GLU A 69 -28.68 -13.34 0.63
CA GLU A 69 -28.63 -14.37 -0.41
C GLU A 69 -27.33 -15.13 -0.44
N THR A 70 -26.19 -14.43 -0.48
CA THR A 70 -24.86 -15.03 -0.67
C THR A 70 -24.16 -15.39 0.63
N GLY A 71 -24.52 -14.74 1.74
CA GLY A 71 -23.87 -14.94 3.03
C GLY A 71 -22.70 -14.01 3.30
N ASP A 72 -22.23 -13.24 2.30
CA ASP A 72 -21.09 -12.32 2.39
C ASP A 72 -21.36 -11.03 1.63
N ASP A 73 -20.94 -9.90 2.20
CA ASP A 73 -20.94 -8.60 1.53
C ASP A 73 -19.77 -7.75 2.04
N ASP A 74 -19.06 -7.09 1.11
CA ASP A 74 -17.92 -6.20 1.40
C ASP A 74 -18.22 -4.82 0.79
N PHE A 75 -18.13 -3.78 1.60
CA PHE A 75 -18.41 -2.41 1.18
C PHE A 75 -17.73 -1.40 2.09
N SER A 76 -17.64 -0.16 1.62
CA SER A 76 -17.13 0.97 2.40
C SER A 76 -18.18 2.06 2.50
N PHE A 77 -18.12 2.84 3.58
CA PHE A 77 -18.88 4.07 3.72
C PHE A 77 -18.09 5.13 4.48
N SER A 78 -18.48 6.38 4.36
CA SER A 78 -17.82 7.49 5.04
C SER A 78 -18.82 8.22 5.95
N ILE A 79 -18.36 8.61 7.14
CA ILE A 79 -19.06 9.58 7.98
C ILE A 79 -18.33 10.92 7.83
N PRO A 80 -18.98 11.96 7.23
CA PRO A 80 -18.35 13.24 6.99
C PRO A 80 -17.72 13.84 8.26
N GLY A 81 -16.49 14.28 8.16
CA GLY A 81 -15.75 14.85 9.30
C GLY A 81 -15.21 13.85 10.33
N VAL A 82 -15.52 12.57 10.18
CA VAL A 82 -15.10 11.50 11.12
C VAL A 82 -14.08 10.58 10.50
N SER A 83 -14.50 9.67 9.62
CA SER A 83 -13.63 8.68 9.01
C SER A 83 -14.32 7.92 7.87
N ARG A 84 -13.55 7.08 7.15
CA ARG A 84 -14.08 6.04 6.26
C ARG A 84 -14.03 4.70 6.97
N PHE A 85 -15.01 3.85 6.70
CA PHE A 85 -15.19 2.54 7.32
C PHE A 85 -15.32 1.50 6.23
N ARG A 86 -14.53 0.42 6.30
CA ARG A 86 -14.72 -0.75 5.46
C ARG A 86 -15.41 -1.83 6.26
N VAL A 87 -16.50 -2.36 5.73
CA VAL A 87 -17.33 -3.37 6.36
C VAL A 87 -17.21 -4.67 5.58
N ASN A 88 -16.80 -5.73 6.24
CA ASN A 88 -17.03 -7.09 5.78
C ASN A 88 -18.15 -7.69 6.64
N ALA A 89 -19.33 -7.82 6.04
CA ALA A 89 -20.51 -8.41 6.66
C ALA A 89 -20.65 -9.86 6.20
N TYR A 90 -20.97 -10.76 7.11
CA TYR A 90 -21.07 -12.19 6.81
C TYR A 90 -22.09 -12.91 7.70
N LYS A 91 -22.53 -14.09 7.23
CA LYS A 91 -23.35 -15.01 8.01
C LYS A 91 -22.49 -16.03 8.75
N GLN A 92 -22.78 -16.23 10.03
CA GLN A 92 -22.20 -17.34 10.79
C GLN A 92 -23.23 -17.98 11.73
N ARG A 93 -23.35 -19.30 11.72
CA ARG A 93 -24.22 -20.08 12.64
C ARG A 93 -25.66 -19.53 12.70
N GLY A 94 -26.18 -19.08 11.56
CA GLY A 94 -27.56 -18.55 11.47
C GLY A 94 -27.75 -17.10 11.93
N SER A 95 -26.69 -16.41 12.35
CA SER A 95 -26.73 -14.98 12.71
C SER A 95 -25.90 -14.13 11.75
N LEU A 96 -26.19 -12.83 11.69
CA LEU A 96 -25.38 -11.87 10.95
C LEU A 96 -24.22 -11.37 11.83
N ALA A 97 -23.07 -11.17 11.21
CA ALA A 97 -21.88 -10.66 11.84
C ALA A 97 -21.18 -9.66 10.91
N ALA A 98 -20.32 -8.80 11.47
CA ALA A 98 -19.48 -7.91 10.69
C ALA A 98 -18.15 -7.63 11.38
N VAL A 99 -17.13 -7.39 10.55
CA VAL A 99 -15.89 -6.72 10.94
C VAL A 99 -15.85 -5.39 10.23
N ILE A 100 -15.66 -4.31 11.00
CA ILE A 100 -15.58 -2.95 10.47
C ILE A 100 -14.17 -2.45 10.71
N ARG A 101 -13.43 -2.18 9.64
CA ARG A 101 -12.12 -1.53 9.71
C ARG A 101 -12.28 -0.02 9.67
N VAL A 102 -11.63 0.67 10.59
CA VAL A 102 -11.59 2.13 10.66
C VAL A 102 -10.39 2.61 9.85
N ILE A 103 -10.64 3.43 8.82
CA ILE A 103 -9.60 3.97 7.93
C ILE A 103 -9.24 5.37 8.43
N ALA A 104 -8.07 5.50 9.02
CA ALA A 104 -7.65 6.75 9.68
C ALA A 104 -7.39 7.89 8.68
N PHE A 105 -7.82 9.10 9.01
CA PHE A 105 -7.45 10.34 8.30
C PHE A 105 -6.01 10.81 8.62
N ARG A 106 -5.40 10.27 9.66
CA ARG A 106 -4.06 10.68 10.05
C ARG A 106 -3.03 9.78 9.37
N LEU A 107 -2.28 10.38 8.47
CA LEU A 107 -1.10 9.74 7.89
C LEU A 107 -0.01 9.65 8.97
N PRO A 108 0.71 8.54 9.04
CA PRO A 108 1.83 8.41 9.95
C PRO A 108 3.00 9.31 9.50
N ASP A 109 3.75 9.84 10.46
CA ASP A 109 4.99 10.57 10.18
C ASP A 109 6.06 9.60 9.66
N PRO A 110 6.65 9.83 8.46
CA PRO A 110 7.73 9.01 7.93
C PRO A 110 8.90 8.83 8.88
N ALA A 111 9.24 9.86 9.69
CA ALA A 111 10.31 9.80 10.67
C ALA A 111 9.99 8.85 11.83
N GLU A 112 8.75 8.87 12.35
CA GLU A 112 8.26 7.93 13.37
C GLU A 112 8.30 6.48 12.86
N LEU A 113 8.03 6.27 11.57
CA LEU A 113 8.10 4.98 10.90
C LEU A 113 9.52 4.54 10.53
N SER A 114 10.53 5.38 10.77
CA SER A 114 11.92 5.13 10.32
C SER A 114 12.05 4.96 8.81
N ILE A 115 11.22 5.64 8.01
CA ILE A 115 11.36 5.70 6.55
C ILE A 115 12.50 6.68 6.23
N PRO A 116 13.57 6.24 5.52
CA PRO A 116 14.71 7.10 5.23
C PRO A 116 14.35 8.26 4.30
N GLU A 117 15.07 9.38 4.46
CA GLU A 117 14.90 10.54 3.59
C GLU A 117 15.21 10.24 2.11
N ASP A 118 16.12 9.30 1.83
CA ASP A 118 16.40 8.83 0.47
C ASP A 118 15.18 8.20 -0.21
N VAL A 119 14.29 7.56 0.55
CA VAL A 119 12.98 7.07 0.07
C VAL A 119 12.03 8.25 -0.14
N MET A 120 11.96 9.17 0.82
CA MET A 120 11.07 10.32 0.73
C MET A 120 11.43 11.27 -0.42
N ASN A 121 12.71 11.43 -0.75
CA ASN A 121 13.19 12.24 -1.88
C ASN A 121 12.77 11.69 -3.26
N ILE A 122 12.18 10.50 -3.32
CA ILE A 122 11.56 9.96 -4.54
C ILE A 122 10.31 10.74 -4.92
N SER A 123 9.66 11.39 -3.97
CA SER A 123 8.56 12.34 -4.23
C SER A 123 8.95 13.53 -5.11
N ASP A 124 10.25 13.82 -5.28
CA ASP A 124 10.74 14.94 -6.10
C ASP A 124 10.64 14.63 -7.60
N TYR A 125 10.48 13.38 -8.01
CA TYR A 125 10.20 13.06 -9.41
C TYR A 125 8.88 13.70 -9.85
N THR A 126 8.88 14.27 -11.05
CA THR A 126 7.70 14.94 -11.63
C THR A 126 7.04 14.12 -12.72
N ARG A 127 7.71 13.10 -13.25
CA ARG A 127 7.22 12.21 -14.32
C ARG A 127 7.95 10.87 -14.28
N GLY A 128 7.40 9.91 -14.99
CA GLY A 128 7.95 8.56 -15.08
C GLY A 128 7.29 7.59 -14.10
N MET A 129 7.88 6.45 -13.87
CA MET A 129 7.32 5.38 -13.05
C MET A 129 8.19 5.11 -11.82
N VAL A 130 7.57 5.04 -10.67
CA VAL A 130 8.18 4.63 -9.40
C VAL A 130 7.45 3.39 -8.89
N LEU A 131 8.19 2.38 -8.49
CA LEU A 131 7.65 1.12 -7.98
C LEU A 131 8.02 0.92 -6.52
N VAL A 132 7.03 0.65 -5.67
CA VAL A 132 7.22 0.26 -4.27
C VAL A 132 6.88 -1.22 -4.15
N THR A 133 7.85 -2.05 -3.82
CA THR A 133 7.72 -3.51 -3.90
C THR A 133 8.01 -4.20 -2.57
N GLY A 134 7.57 -5.45 -2.42
CA GLY A 134 7.74 -6.23 -1.21
C GLY A 134 6.56 -7.16 -0.94
N SER A 135 6.69 -8.07 -0.01
CA SER A 135 5.63 -9.03 0.36
C SER A 135 4.36 -8.32 0.87
N ALA A 136 3.25 -9.06 0.95
CA ALA A 136 2.06 -8.57 1.63
C ALA A 136 2.39 -8.21 3.09
N GLY A 137 1.87 -7.08 3.57
CA GLY A 137 2.14 -6.60 4.93
C GLY A 137 3.53 -5.99 5.14
N SER A 138 4.32 -5.74 4.08
CA SER A 138 5.64 -5.09 4.21
C SER A 138 5.56 -3.55 4.39
N GLY A 139 4.37 -2.95 4.38
CA GLY A 139 4.17 -1.51 4.57
C GLY A 139 4.23 -0.67 3.29
N LYS A 140 4.09 -1.28 2.11
CA LYS A 140 4.11 -0.56 0.81
C LYS A 140 3.10 0.57 0.73
N SER A 141 1.84 0.30 1.08
CA SER A 141 0.75 1.30 1.05
C SER A 141 1.07 2.48 1.97
N THR A 142 1.64 2.20 3.14
CA THR A 142 2.07 3.25 4.09
C THR A 142 3.17 4.12 3.49
N THR A 143 4.19 3.52 2.88
CA THR A 143 5.27 4.26 2.21
C THR A 143 4.74 5.08 1.03
N MET A 144 3.87 4.52 0.21
CA MET A 144 3.22 5.24 -0.90
C MET A 144 2.36 6.40 -0.39
N ALA A 145 1.59 6.19 0.69
CA ALA A 145 0.80 7.25 1.30
C ALA A 145 1.69 8.40 1.81
N CYS A 146 2.83 8.11 2.44
CA CYS A 146 3.81 9.13 2.85
C CYS A 146 4.38 9.91 1.65
N LEU A 147 4.68 9.21 0.53
CA LEU A 147 5.16 9.86 -0.69
C LEU A 147 4.08 10.79 -1.29
N ILE A 148 2.83 10.32 -1.37
CA ILE A 148 1.69 11.14 -1.84
C ILE A 148 1.48 12.34 -0.94
N ASP A 149 1.54 12.17 0.38
CA ASP A 149 1.39 13.26 1.33
C ASP A 149 2.47 14.32 1.15
N ARG A 150 3.73 13.91 1.01
CA ARG A 150 4.85 14.83 0.74
C ARG A 150 4.65 15.58 -0.58
N ILE A 151 4.20 14.91 -1.65
CA ILE A 151 3.87 15.56 -2.91
C ILE A 151 2.77 16.59 -2.71
N ASN A 152 1.71 16.23 -1.99
CA ASN A 152 0.57 17.09 -1.71
C ASN A 152 0.95 18.37 -0.95
N HIS A 153 1.95 18.31 -0.05
CA HIS A 153 2.43 19.45 0.72
C HIS A 153 3.48 20.31 0.00
N THR A 154 4.17 19.76 -1.00
CA THR A 154 5.35 20.42 -1.59
C THR A 154 5.11 21.07 -2.95
N ARG A 155 4.13 20.61 -3.72
CA ARG A 155 3.86 21.13 -5.08
C ARG A 155 2.37 21.21 -5.37
N GLU A 156 2.00 22.02 -6.37
CA GLU A 156 0.64 22.14 -6.87
C GLU A 156 0.39 21.12 -7.98
N GLY A 157 -0.83 20.57 -8.06
CA GLY A 157 -1.22 19.62 -9.10
C GLY A 157 -2.45 18.80 -8.74
N HIS A 158 -2.75 17.81 -9.55
CA HIS A 158 -3.83 16.87 -9.33
C HIS A 158 -3.28 15.45 -9.11
N ILE A 159 -3.49 14.92 -7.93
CA ILE A 159 -3.15 13.55 -7.55
C ILE A 159 -4.41 12.70 -7.68
N ILE A 160 -4.33 11.59 -8.43
CA ILE A 160 -5.42 10.62 -8.50
C ILE A 160 -4.90 9.30 -7.97
N THR A 161 -5.60 8.73 -6.98
CA THR A 161 -5.28 7.39 -6.47
C THR A 161 -6.36 6.39 -6.87
N LEU A 162 -5.94 5.20 -7.26
CA LEU A 162 -6.76 4.05 -7.63
C LEU A 162 -6.34 2.90 -6.73
N GLU A 163 -7.18 2.50 -5.78
CA GLU A 163 -6.81 1.59 -4.69
C GLU A 163 -7.87 0.51 -4.45
N ASP A 164 -7.47 -0.63 -3.93
CA ASP A 164 -8.36 -1.76 -3.60
C ASP A 164 -7.90 -2.45 -2.29
N PRO A 165 -8.44 -2.01 -1.16
CA PRO A 165 -9.21 -0.79 -0.90
C PRO A 165 -8.34 0.43 -0.58
N LEU A 166 -9.00 1.58 -0.31
CA LEU A 166 -8.34 2.75 0.30
C LEU A 166 -7.84 2.40 1.70
N GLU A 167 -6.53 2.57 1.94
CA GLU A 167 -5.93 2.36 3.28
C GLU A 167 -5.72 3.67 4.06
N TYR A 168 -5.50 4.78 3.36
CA TYR A 168 -5.28 6.10 3.92
C TYR A 168 -6.10 7.14 3.20
N LEU A 169 -6.55 8.15 3.94
CA LEU A 169 -7.28 9.28 3.37
C LEU A 169 -6.40 10.52 3.34
N HIS A 170 -6.28 11.11 2.16
CA HIS A 170 -5.54 12.36 1.95
C HIS A 170 -6.49 13.55 1.92
N ARG A 171 -6.14 14.61 2.62
CA ARG A 171 -6.84 15.90 2.48
C ARG A 171 -6.25 16.66 1.31
N HIS A 172 -7.05 17.52 0.69
CA HIS A 172 -6.50 18.51 -0.24
C HIS A 172 -5.60 19.48 0.56
N ASP A 173 -4.42 19.80 0.02
CA ASP A 173 -3.57 20.88 0.51
C ASP A 173 -3.13 21.72 -0.69
N ARG A 174 -1.90 21.60 -1.17
CA ARG A 174 -1.45 22.28 -2.40
C ARG A 174 -1.90 21.53 -3.65
N CYS A 175 -2.13 20.23 -3.54
CA CYS A 175 -2.74 19.43 -4.61
C CYS A 175 -4.25 19.25 -4.40
N ILE A 176 -4.97 19.07 -5.52
CA ILE A 176 -6.27 18.39 -5.50
C ILE A 176 -5.99 16.91 -5.42
N VAL A 177 -6.60 16.20 -4.48
CA VAL A 177 -6.45 14.74 -4.33
C VAL A 177 -7.78 14.06 -4.59
N SER A 178 -7.85 13.25 -5.63
CA SER A 178 -9.00 12.42 -5.99
C SER A 178 -8.69 10.97 -5.72
N GLN A 179 -9.30 10.39 -4.69
CA GLN A 179 -9.11 8.98 -4.33
C GLN A 179 -10.30 8.16 -4.80
N ARG A 180 -10.04 7.06 -5.49
CA ARG A 180 -11.08 6.18 -6.04
C ARG A 180 -10.82 4.73 -5.63
N GLU A 181 -11.80 4.14 -5.00
CA GLU A 181 -11.76 2.73 -4.57
C GLU A 181 -12.33 1.82 -5.67
N ILE A 182 -11.59 0.77 -6.01
CA ILE A 182 -12.02 -0.24 -6.97
C ILE A 182 -13.26 -0.98 -6.43
N CYS A 183 -14.16 -1.36 -7.32
CA CYS A 183 -15.45 -1.98 -7.01
C CYS A 183 -16.46 -1.09 -6.25
N THR A 184 -16.05 0.08 -5.76
CA THR A 184 -16.93 1.06 -5.09
C THR A 184 -17.14 2.28 -5.98
N ASP A 185 -16.04 2.98 -6.31
CA ASP A 185 -16.08 4.23 -7.11
C ASP A 185 -15.81 3.98 -8.59
N THR A 186 -15.27 2.81 -8.93
CA THR A 186 -14.89 2.43 -10.28
C THR A 186 -14.85 0.91 -10.43
N GLU A 187 -15.04 0.41 -11.66
CA GLU A 187 -15.19 -1.01 -11.94
C GLU A 187 -13.87 -1.81 -11.76
N SER A 188 -12.76 -1.28 -12.28
CA SER A 188 -11.47 -1.98 -12.28
C SER A 188 -10.30 -1.00 -12.38
N TYR A 189 -9.09 -1.49 -12.08
CA TYR A 189 -7.86 -0.71 -12.24
C TYR A 189 -7.69 -0.21 -13.68
N LEU A 190 -7.88 -1.08 -14.68
CA LEU A 190 -7.69 -0.73 -16.08
C LEU A 190 -8.68 0.32 -16.57
N THR A 191 -9.98 0.12 -16.28
CA THR A 191 -11.04 1.08 -16.65
C THR A 191 -10.79 2.43 -16.01
N SER A 192 -10.45 2.43 -14.73
CA SER A 192 -10.19 3.63 -13.95
C SER A 192 -8.93 4.36 -14.43
N LEU A 193 -7.84 3.65 -14.71
CA LEU A 193 -6.61 4.24 -15.22
C LEU A 193 -6.81 4.91 -16.58
N ARG A 194 -7.52 4.25 -17.50
CA ARG A 194 -7.87 4.83 -18.80
C ARG A 194 -8.74 6.09 -18.67
N ALA A 195 -9.65 6.12 -17.69
CA ALA A 195 -10.45 7.32 -17.40
C ALA A 195 -9.61 8.45 -16.80
N THR A 196 -8.71 8.11 -15.88
CA THR A 196 -7.81 9.04 -15.18
C THR A 196 -6.97 9.88 -16.16
N LEU A 197 -6.49 9.31 -17.26
CA LEU A 197 -5.73 10.04 -18.28
C LEU A 197 -6.50 11.22 -18.94
N ARG A 198 -7.83 11.31 -18.74
CA ARG A 198 -8.67 12.42 -19.21
C ARG A 198 -9.11 13.36 -18.08
N GLN A 199 -8.56 13.18 -16.87
CA GLN A 199 -8.92 13.93 -15.68
C GLN A 199 -7.82 14.91 -15.27
N SER A 200 -6.90 15.24 -16.19
CA SER A 200 -5.75 16.14 -15.95
C SER A 200 -4.92 15.76 -14.72
N PRO A 201 -4.44 14.50 -14.61
CA PRO A 201 -3.60 14.11 -13.51
C PRO A 201 -2.16 14.60 -13.70
N ASP A 202 -1.50 14.98 -12.61
CA ASP A 202 -0.03 15.17 -12.57
C ASP A 202 0.61 13.92 -11.96
N VAL A 203 -0.07 13.33 -10.97
CA VAL A 203 0.37 12.13 -10.26
C VAL A 203 -0.74 11.09 -10.25
N ILE A 204 -0.39 9.85 -10.59
CA ILE A 204 -1.30 8.72 -10.55
C ILE A 204 -0.72 7.67 -9.59
N LEU A 205 -1.45 7.31 -8.54
CA LEU A 205 -1.13 6.16 -7.72
C LEU A 205 -2.01 4.99 -8.14
N LEU A 206 -1.39 3.88 -8.52
CA LEU A 206 -2.04 2.59 -8.71
C LEU A 206 -1.70 1.70 -7.53
N GLY A 207 -2.69 1.26 -6.76
CA GLY A 207 -2.46 0.38 -5.61
C GLY A 207 -1.57 -0.80 -5.99
N GLU A 208 -1.88 -1.46 -7.10
CA GLU A 208 -1.04 -2.52 -7.65
C GLU A 208 -1.25 -2.73 -9.17
N MET A 209 -0.27 -3.38 -9.80
CA MET A 209 -0.31 -3.79 -11.21
C MET A 209 -0.19 -5.31 -11.29
N ARG A 210 -1.26 -6.01 -11.70
CA ARG A 210 -1.30 -7.48 -11.76
C ARG A 210 -1.24 -8.05 -13.17
N ASP A 211 -1.76 -7.33 -14.15
CA ASP A 211 -1.95 -7.80 -15.51
C ASP A 211 -1.24 -6.92 -16.55
N HIS A 212 -1.01 -7.49 -17.74
CA HIS A 212 -0.25 -6.84 -18.80
C HIS A 212 -0.91 -5.55 -19.31
N GLU A 213 -2.25 -5.47 -19.38
CA GLU A 213 -2.94 -4.28 -19.88
C GLU A 213 -2.82 -3.11 -18.93
N THR A 214 -2.93 -3.36 -17.62
CA THR A 214 -2.74 -2.35 -16.58
C THR A 214 -1.29 -1.85 -16.57
N ILE A 215 -0.29 -2.76 -16.66
CA ILE A 215 1.13 -2.41 -16.71
C ILE A 215 1.42 -1.56 -17.95
N GLN A 216 0.95 -1.96 -19.12
CA GLN A 216 1.16 -1.24 -20.37
C GLN A 216 0.51 0.15 -20.35
N THR A 217 -0.71 0.26 -19.82
CA THR A 217 -1.40 1.54 -19.69
C THR A 217 -0.68 2.47 -18.71
N ALA A 218 -0.16 1.94 -17.60
CA ALA A 218 0.63 2.68 -16.63
C ALA A 218 1.96 3.19 -17.23
N MET A 219 2.66 2.36 -18.01
CA MET A 219 3.86 2.79 -18.72
C MET A 219 3.56 3.89 -19.74
N THR A 220 2.45 3.77 -20.47
CA THR A 220 2.00 4.81 -21.40
C THR A 220 1.69 6.13 -20.71
N ALA A 221 1.05 6.08 -19.53
CA ALA A 221 0.84 7.27 -18.69
C ALA A 221 2.17 7.92 -18.30
N ALA A 222 3.15 7.12 -17.89
CA ALA A 222 4.47 7.61 -17.53
C ALA A 222 5.23 8.22 -18.72
N GLU A 223 5.09 7.65 -19.94
CA GLU A 223 5.67 8.20 -21.17
C GLU A 223 5.06 9.53 -21.56
N THR A 224 3.77 9.71 -21.32
CA THR A 224 3.03 10.95 -21.66
C THR A 224 3.20 12.07 -20.64
N GLY A 225 4.09 11.87 -19.65
CA GLY A 225 4.53 12.95 -18.76
C GLY A 225 3.99 12.91 -17.34
N HIS A 226 3.19 11.90 -16.99
CA HIS A 226 2.65 11.76 -15.64
C HIS A 226 3.66 11.05 -14.71
N LEU A 227 3.62 11.36 -13.42
CA LEU A 227 4.28 10.56 -12.42
C LEU A 227 3.35 9.40 -12.01
N VAL A 228 3.78 8.19 -12.24
CA VAL A 228 3.03 6.98 -11.86
C VAL A 228 3.73 6.29 -10.69
N LEU A 229 3.05 6.17 -9.56
CA LEU A 229 3.46 5.34 -8.44
C LEU A 229 2.64 4.06 -8.42
N SER A 230 3.28 2.91 -8.24
CA SER A 230 2.55 1.65 -8.11
C SER A 230 3.27 0.63 -7.26
N SER A 231 2.58 -0.45 -6.89
CA SER A 231 3.20 -1.54 -6.14
C SER A 231 3.19 -2.88 -6.87
N LEU A 232 4.16 -3.73 -6.49
CA LEU A 232 4.23 -5.14 -6.85
C LEU A 232 4.61 -5.98 -5.62
N HIS A 233 4.35 -7.28 -5.70
CA HIS A 233 4.64 -8.22 -4.60
C HIS A 233 6.00 -8.92 -4.74
N THR A 234 6.92 -8.34 -5.48
CA THR A 234 8.29 -8.83 -5.68
C THR A 234 9.23 -8.29 -4.62
N LEU A 235 10.32 -8.99 -4.36
CA LEU A 235 11.40 -8.56 -3.49
C LEU A 235 12.67 -8.36 -4.30
N GLY A 236 13.29 -7.17 -4.19
CA GLY A 236 14.45 -6.77 -4.97
C GLY A 236 14.09 -6.09 -6.30
N ALA A 237 14.90 -5.09 -6.68
CA ALA A 237 14.67 -4.28 -7.88
C ALA A 237 14.83 -5.09 -9.18
N ALA A 238 15.85 -5.93 -9.26
CA ALA A 238 16.09 -6.80 -10.41
C ALA A 238 14.89 -7.73 -10.65
N ASN A 239 14.47 -8.47 -9.63
CA ASN A 239 13.32 -9.37 -9.70
C ASN A 239 12.02 -8.63 -10.07
N THR A 240 11.88 -7.36 -9.65
CA THR A 240 10.72 -6.54 -10.01
C THR A 240 10.68 -6.24 -11.50
N ILE A 241 11.82 -5.88 -12.09
CA ILE A 241 11.97 -5.61 -13.52
C ILE A 241 11.68 -6.88 -14.33
N GLU A 242 12.29 -8.01 -13.94
CA GLU A 242 12.04 -9.31 -14.57
C GLU A 242 10.56 -9.67 -14.52
N ARG A 243 9.92 -9.52 -13.34
CA ARG A 243 8.51 -9.81 -13.17
C ARG A 243 7.60 -8.99 -14.09
N ILE A 244 7.92 -7.71 -14.31
CA ILE A 244 7.16 -6.88 -15.24
C ILE A 244 7.31 -7.42 -16.68
N MET A 245 8.52 -7.77 -17.08
CA MET A 245 8.76 -8.32 -18.43
C MET A 245 8.08 -9.67 -18.65
N ASP A 246 8.09 -10.54 -17.63
CA ASP A 246 7.54 -11.90 -17.70
C ASP A 246 6.00 -11.95 -17.81
N VAL A 247 5.31 -10.85 -17.51
CA VAL A 247 3.85 -10.75 -17.71
C VAL A 247 3.49 -10.69 -19.19
N PHE A 248 4.44 -10.34 -20.07
CA PHE A 248 4.24 -10.17 -21.49
C PHE A 248 4.74 -11.38 -22.30
N GLU A 249 4.11 -11.61 -23.45
CA GLU A 249 4.56 -12.64 -24.38
C GLU A 249 6.02 -12.43 -24.81
N PRO A 250 6.80 -13.49 -25.01
CA PRO A 250 8.23 -13.38 -25.37
C PRO A 250 8.52 -12.46 -26.56
N SER A 251 7.61 -12.40 -27.52
CA SER A 251 7.70 -11.51 -28.69
C SER A 251 7.61 -10.02 -28.35
N GLN A 252 7.00 -9.66 -27.23
CA GLN A 252 6.78 -8.30 -26.76
C GLN A 252 7.83 -7.84 -25.74
N GLN A 253 8.50 -8.77 -25.05
CA GLN A 253 9.39 -8.47 -23.92
C GLN A 253 10.49 -7.47 -24.28
N HIS A 254 11.07 -7.54 -25.48
CA HIS A 254 12.10 -6.58 -25.89
C HIS A 254 11.55 -5.14 -26.00
N GLN A 255 10.35 -4.98 -26.56
CA GLN A 255 9.70 -3.67 -26.64
C GLN A 255 9.34 -3.13 -25.25
N ILE A 256 8.86 -4.00 -24.36
CA ILE A 256 8.53 -3.66 -22.98
C ILE A 256 9.79 -3.26 -22.19
N ALA A 257 10.90 -4.00 -22.36
CA ALA A 257 12.19 -3.64 -21.75
C ALA A 257 12.68 -2.25 -22.20
N LEU A 258 12.55 -1.95 -23.51
CA LEU A 258 12.88 -0.64 -24.05
C LEU A 258 12.00 0.45 -23.42
N GLN A 259 10.69 0.26 -23.41
CA GLN A 259 9.73 1.21 -22.84
C GLN A 259 9.97 1.42 -21.35
N LEU A 260 10.08 0.33 -20.57
CA LEU A 260 10.38 0.38 -19.14
C LEU A 260 11.69 1.12 -18.86
N SER A 261 12.74 0.88 -19.66
CA SER A 261 14.03 1.57 -19.53
C SER A 261 13.94 3.10 -19.72
N MET A 262 12.91 3.59 -20.42
CA MET A 262 12.68 5.03 -20.64
C MET A 262 11.89 5.67 -19.52
N VAL A 263 10.90 4.95 -18.95
CA VAL A 263 9.94 5.54 -18.00
C VAL A 263 10.28 5.26 -16.55
N LEU A 264 10.95 4.16 -16.21
CA LEU A 264 11.30 3.81 -14.83
C LEU A 264 12.22 4.89 -14.24
N GLN A 265 11.93 5.33 -13.02
CA GLN A 265 12.75 6.30 -12.27
C GLN A 265 13.40 5.64 -11.06
N ALA A 266 12.63 4.86 -10.31
CA ALA A 266 13.12 4.18 -9.13
C ALA A 266 12.32 2.91 -8.81
N VAL A 267 12.97 1.97 -8.13
CA VAL A 267 12.34 0.84 -7.46
C VAL A 267 12.74 0.87 -5.99
N ILE A 268 11.75 0.87 -5.10
CA ILE A 268 11.90 0.78 -3.65
C ILE A 268 11.43 -0.61 -3.25
N SER A 269 12.33 -1.49 -2.85
CA SER A 269 11.93 -2.79 -2.30
C SER A 269 11.95 -2.73 -0.78
N GLN A 270 10.86 -3.17 -0.13
CA GLN A 270 10.63 -2.98 1.29
C GLN A 270 10.30 -4.29 2.00
N GLN A 271 10.89 -4.47 3.17
CA GLN A 271 10.54 -5.51 4.13
C GLN A 271 10.22 -4.88 5.50
N LEU A 272 9.34 -5.50 6.28
CA LEU A 272 9.18 -5.25 7.72
C LEU A 272 9.85 -6.38 8.48
N ILE A 273 10.78 -6.02 9.36
CA ILE A 273 11.56 -6.99 10.13
C ILE A 273 11.49 -6.67 11.63
N PRO A 274 11.56 -7.67 12.53
CA PRO A 274 11.59 -7.42 13.95
C PRO A 274 12.93 -6.78 14.37
N ASP A 275 12.87 -5.72 15.18
CA ASP A 275 14.01 -5.17 15.87
C ASP A 275 14.32 -5.97 17.15
N VAL A 276 15.34 -5.54 17.90
CA VAL A 276 15.76 -6.20 19.18
C VAL A 276 14.68 -6.12 20.27
N ASP A 277 13.76 -5.16 20.17
CA ASP A 277 12.64 -4.96 21.12
C ASP A 277 11.37 -5.69 20.66
N GLY A 278 11.42 -6.42 19.52
CA GLY A 278 10.29 -7.14 18.94
C GLY A 278 9.32 -6.25 18.15
N ARG A 279 9.66 -4.97 17.88
CA ARG A 279 8.86 -4.07 17.05
C ARG A 279 9.24 -4.25 15.59
N ASN A 280 8.27 -4.11 14.70
CA ASN A 280 8.55 -4.14 13.27
C ASN A 280 9.14 -2.82 12.78
N ILE A 281 10.28 -2.88 12.12
CA ILE A 281 10.94 -1.74 11.46
C ILE A 281 11.07 -1.99 9.96
N PRO A 282 10.88 -0.95 9.11
CA PRO A 282 11.03 -1.09 7.68
C PRO A 282 12.52 -1.11 7.28
N VAL A 283 12.83 -1.94 6.29
CA VAL A 283 14.14 -2.01 5.66
C VAL A 283 13.95 -1.88 4.16
N PHE A 284 14.83 -1.11 3.54
CA PHE A 284 14.67 -0.71 2.15
C PHE A 284 15.89 -1.09 1.31
N GLU A 285 15.63 -1.58 0.10
CA GLU A 285 16.52 -1.48 -1.05
C GLU A 285 16.02 -0.33 -1.92
N ILE A 286 16.93 0.52 -2.37
CA ILE A 286 16.62 1.67 -3.22
C ILE A 286 17.46 1.57 -4.48
N MET A 287 16.80 1.43 -5.62
CA MET A 287 17.39 1.53 -6.95
C MET A 287 16.88 2.82 -7.62
N ARG A 288 17.80 3.65 -8.12
CA ARG A 288 17.48 4.78 -9.00
C ARG A 288 17.95 4.47 -10.41
N LEU A 289 17.19 4.91 -11.41
CA LEU A 289 17.55 4.65 -12.80
C LEU A 289 18.76 5.50 -13.22
N THR A 290 19.90 4.86 -13.34
CA THR A 290 21.11 5.45 -13.92
C THR A 290 21.22 5.07 -15.40
N PRO A 291 22.09 5.76 -16.21
CA PRO A 291 22.35 5.35 -17.58
C PRO A 291 22.83 3.90 -17.71
N ALA A 292 23.59 3.41 -16.72
CA ALA A 292 24.07 2.03 -16.69
C ALA A 292 22.90 1.04 -16.51
N ILE A 293 22.05 1.28 -15.52
CA ILE A 293 20.86 0.42 -15.24
C ILE A 293 19.90 0.48 -16.43
N ARG A 294 19.68 1.65 -17.03
CA ARG A 294 18.86 1.80 -18.23
C ARG A 294 19.31 0.90 -19.36
N ASN A 295 20.62 0.87 -19.62
CA ASN A 295 21.21 -0.01 -20.64
C ASN A 295 21.03 -1.49 -20.27
N MET A 296 21.22 -1.85 -19.00
CA MET A 296 21.02 -3.23 -18.54
C MET A 296 19.59 -3.71 -18.74
N ILE A 297 18.59 -2.87 -18.46
CA ILE A 297 17.17 -3.19 -18.70
C ILE A 297 16.94 -3.39 -20.21
N ARG A 298 17.39 -2.43 -21.04
CA ARG A 298 17.22 -2.48 -22.48
C ARG A 298 17.87 -3.70 -23.13
N ASP A 299 19.06 -4.08 -22.65
CA ASP A 299 19.86 -5.18 -23.21
C ASP A 299 19.52 -6.54 -22.54
N ASN A 300 18.47 -6.60 -21.72
CA ASN A 300 18.04 -7.79 -20.96
C ASN A 300 19.15 -8.38 -20.05
N LYS A 301 19.94 -7.50 -19.42
CA LYS A 301 21.00 -7.85 -18.46
C LYS A 301 20.62 -7.50 -17.02
N VAL A 302 19.34 -7.71 -16.67
CA VAL A 302 18.73 -7.30 -15.39
C VAL A 302 19.45 -7.92 -14.19
N HIS A 303 19.96 -9.16 -14.33
CA HIS A 303 20.75 -9.86 -13.30
C HIS A 303 22.02 -9.12 -12.85
N GLN A 304 22.51 -8.13 -13.63
CA GLN A 304 23.69 -7.34 -13.26
C GLN A 304 23.35 -6.12 -12.39
N ILE A 305 22.08 -5.75 -12.30
CA ILE A 305 21.62 -4.55 -11.58
C ILE A 305 21.97 -4.61 -10.09
N GLU A 306 21.86 -5.79 -9.47
CA GLU A 306 22.18 -6.00 -8.06
C GLU A 306 23.64 -5.61 -7.73
N GLY A 307 24.57 -5.94 -8.63
CA GLY A 307 25.98 -5.53 -8.54
C GLY A 307 26.16 -4.01 -8.59
N VAL A 308 25.40 -3.32 -9.45
CA VAL A 308 25.43 -1.86 -9.54
C VAL A 308 24.89 -1.22 -8.27
N ILE A 309 23.74 -1.67 -7.77
CA ILE A 309 23.15 -1.15 -6.52
C ILE A 309 24.15 -1.31 -5.37
N SER A 310 24.81 -2.45 -5.27
CA SER A 310 25.74 -2.78 -4.17
C SER A 310 27.01 -1.92 -4.17
N THR A 311 27.42 -1.39 -5.33
CA THR A 311 28.65 -0.61 -5.50
C THR A 311 28.43 0.90 -5.58
N SER A 312 27.18 1.36 -5.74
CA SER A 312 26.81 2.76 -6.04
C SER A 312 26.57 3.64 -4.80
N GLY A 313 27.38 3.51 -3.74
CA GLY A 313 27.19 4.25 -2.49
C GLY A 313 27.14 5.79 -2.57
N GLN A 314 27.37 6.40 -3.75
CA GLN A 314 27.30 7.84 -3.98
C GLN A 314 26.01 8.30 -4.67
N GLU A 315 25.17 7.40 -5.19
CA GLU A 315 24.00 7.73 -6.02
C GLU A 315 22.66 7.61 -5.25
N GLN A 316 22.68 7.70 -3.93
CA GLN A 316 21.49 7.51 -3.08
C GLN A 316 20.79 6.15 -3.34
N MET A 317 21.56 5.17 -3.82
CA MET A 317 21.14 3.78 -3.96
C MET A 317 21.66 2.96 -2.79
N ARG A 318 20.89 1.94 -2.40
CA ARG A 318 21.25 1.07 -1.28
C ARG A 318 20.67 -0.32 -1.51
N SER A 319 21.50 -1.35 -1.38
CA SER A 319 21.00 -2.72 -1.41
C SER A 319 20.32 -3.11 -0.10
N MET A 320 19.41 -4.08 -0.16
CA MET A 320 18.75 -4.64 1.02
C MET A 320 19.78 -5.12 2.06
N ASP A 321 20.79 -5.85 1.63
CA ASP A 321 21.82 -6.42 2.50
C ASP A 321 22.68 -5.34 3.16
N GLN A 322 22.93 -4.21 2.47
CA GLN A 322 23.62 -3.08 3.08
C GLN A 322 22.75 -2.42 4.17
N SER A 323 21.45 -2.26 3.91
CA SER A 323 20.50 -1.70 4.90
C SER A 323 20.42 -2.58 6.15
N LEU A 324 20.38 -3.91 5.97
CA LEU A 324 20.39 -4.88 7.08
C LEU A 324 21.70 -4.83 7.86
N LEU A 325 22.84 -4.72 7.18
CA LEU A 325 24.15 -4.60 7.81
C LEU A 325 24.27 -3.33 8.66
N ASP A 326 23.74 -2.21 8.15
CA ASP A 326 23.74 -0.94 8.86
C ASP A 326 22.88 -0.97 10.12
N LEU A 327 21.70 -1.62 10.06
CA LEU A 327 20.84 -1.84 11.22
C LEU A 327 21.50 -2.74 12.25
N TYR A 328 22.17 -3.80 11.83
CA TYR A 328 22.96 -4.65 12.73
C TYR A 328 24.08 -3.88 13.42
N LYS A 329 24.87 -3.10 12.66
CA LYS A 329 25.98 -2.28 13.23
C LYS A 329 25.47 -1.23 14.23
N LYS A 330 24.24 -0.73 14.04
CA LYS A 330 23.55 0.18 14.98
C LYS A 330 22.93 -0.55 16.17
N GLY A 331 23.05 -1.87 16.27
CA GLY A 331 22.44 -2.68 17.34
C GLY A 331 20.91 -2.74 17.30
N ARG A 332 20.28 -2.36 16.18
CA ARG A 332 18.82 -2.36 16.02
C ARG A 332 18.25 -3.75 15.73
N ILE A 333 19.03 -4.62 15.12
CA ILE A 333 18.65 -6.02 14.80
C ILE A 333 19.77 -6.97 15.18
N THR A 334 19.42 -8.25 15.37
CA THR A 334 20.40 -9.31 15.59
C THR A 334 21.06 -9.75 14.29
N ARG A 335 22.21 -10.44 14.39
CA ARG A 335 22.86 -11.07 13.23
C ARG A 335 21.93 -12.07 12.53
N ASP A 336 21.21 -12.87 13.32
CA ASP A 336 20.31 -13.90 12.78
C ASP A 336 19.14 -13.25 12.05
N THR A 337 18.58 -12.16 12.57
CA THR A 337 17.57 -11.36 11.87
C THR A 337 18.12 -10.84 10.54
N ALA A 338 19.33 -10.24 10.53
CA ALA A 338 19.92 -9.74 9.31
C ALA A 338 20.11 -10.84 8.25
N LEU A 339 20.61 -12.01 8.63
CA LEU A 339 20.82 -13.14 7.72
C LEU A 339 19.50 -13.74 7.21
N LYS A 340 18.47 -13.78 8.06
CA LYS A 340 17.14 -14.33 7.71
C LYS A 340 16.45 -13.50 6.62
N TYR A 341 16.63 -12.18 6.64
CA TYR A 341 15.96 -11.25 5.72
C TYR A 341 16.85 -10.76 4.58
N ALA A 342 18.10 -11.23 4.50
CA ALA A 342 19.03 -10.90 3.43
C ALA A 342 18.58 -11.46 2.09
N LEU A 343 18.83 -10.71 1.00
CA LEU A 343 18.68 -11.20 -0.37
C LEU A 343 19.81 -12.15 -0.71
N ASN A 344 21.04 -11.86 -0.25
CA ASN A 344 22.22 -12.73 -0.41
C ASN A 344 22.89 -12.98 0.94
N ALA A 345 22.37 -13.97 1.69
CA ALA A 345 22.83 -14.30 3.04
C ALA A 345 24.32 -14.71 3.07
N ASP A 346 24.84 -15.38 2.00
CA ASP A 346 26.25 -15.81 1.96
C ASP A 346 27.21 -14.64 1.76
N MET A 347 26.84 -13.67 0.96
CA MET A 347 27.59 -12.43 0.81
C MET A 347 27.54 -11.60 2.09
N LEU A 348 26.36 -11.48 2.70
CA LEU A 348 26.19 -10.73 3.94
C LEU A 348 26.98 -11.37 5.09
N LYS A 349 27.03 -12.70 5.20
CA LYS A 349 27.80 -13.45 6.20
C LYS A 349 29.30 -13.07 6.23
N ARG A 350 29.90 -12.86 5.05
CA ARG A 350 31.31 -12.47 4.91
C ARG A 350 31.58 -11.04 5.41
N ARG A 351 30.55 -10.20 5.48
CA ARG A 351 30.65 -8.78 5.93
C ARG A 351 30.50 -8.61 7.44
N PHE A 352 30.14 -9.68 8.17
CA PHE A 352 30.10 -9.69 9.63
C PHE A 352 31.46 -10.08 10.27
N MET A 353 32.42 -10.54 9.46
CA MET A 353 33.80 -10.81 9.87
C MET A 353 34.62 -9.52 9.85
#